data_f8d4393fad7af87d19c61cb1dc368fcd
#
_entry.id   f8d4393fad7af87d19c61cb1dc368fcd
#
_cell.length_a   1.000
_cell.length_b   1.000
_cell.length_c   1.000
_cell.angle_alpha   90.00
_cell.angle_beta   90.00
_cell.angle_gamma   90.00
#
_symmetry.space_group_name_H-M   'P 1'
#
loop_
_entity.id
_entity.type
_entity.pdbx_description
1 polymer ?
#
loop_
_entity_poly.entity_id
_entity_poly.type
_entity_poly.pdbx_seq_one_letter_code
_entity_poly.pdbx_strand_id
1 'polypeptide(L)'
;MKKIFKIILSYLLITFNTFVFAVENKGENILKIGALLPLTGELKGLGEDMLYAINLALHDIDNPKIKIYPKDSGSKKEKIIEACKEFSKEDIKIIIGPTDSEFFKELHNFEDLIFISLSNINSDPKKNIIMMGINLESQLLAIKKFIQKEKKKKTVILYPKNEYTKHVEKNIRSVNFTNTKLFSYSKDSKILTKQIEKLTSYKQRKINLNSRVKKLEGSEEPKDIRELNQLKQRYTLGKVNFDSVVIIDFGNGLKSVLTSLAYTDISEKDILIITGNQWFDDSILKETSIKNFYFPSIDLKNFKKFNEKFYEIYNYKPNEITILAYDIVGLIYYIWKNEKNINSANNFNLKTDIKGKVGKFKIFDNKVIQKLNIYKLEEGKFIKNKL
;
A
#
# COMPACT_ATOMS: atom_id res chain seq x y z
N MET A 1 -18.43 36.44 78.08
CA MET A 1 -17.73 35.31 77.42
C MET A 1 -18.61 34.55 76.48
N LYS A 2 -19.83 34.11 76.80
CA LYS A 2 -20.67 33.30 75.92
C LYS A 2 -21.17 34.00 74.61
N LYS A 3 -21.30 35.32 74.55
CA LYS A 3 -21.70 36.07 73.37
C LYS A 3 -20.53 36.26 72.38
N ILE A 4 -19.30 36.43 72.87
CA ILE A 4 -18.09 36.58 72.05
C ILE A 4 -17.74 35.26 71.36
N PHE A 5 -17.95 34.14 72.07
CA PHE A 5 -17.70 32.81 71.51
C PHE A 5 -18.67 32.46 70.36
N LYS A 6 -19.93 32.91 70.45
CA LYS A 6 -20.89 32.70 69.32
C LYS A 6 -20.59 33.53 68.08
N ILE A 7 -20.04 34.74 68.24
CA ILE A 7 -19.63 35.59 67.12
C ILE A 7 -18.40 35.07 66.44
N ILE A 8 -17.40 34.54 67.21
CA ILE A 8 -16.21 33.93 66.64
C ILE A 8 -16.54 32.62 65.91
N LEU A 9 -17.50 31.81 66.43
CA LEU A 9 -17.93 30.59 65.82
C LEU A 9 -18.73 30.84 64.51
N SER A 10 -19.53 31.95 64.45
CA SER A 10 -20.24 32.31 63.23
C SER A 10 -19.30 32.89 62.15
N TYR A 11 -18.21 33.59 62.53
CA TYR A 11 -17.19 34.03 61.60
C TYR A 11 -16.33 32.90 61.07
N LEU A 12 -16.04 31.88 61.90
CA LEU A 12 -15.31 30.67 61.48
C LEU A 12 -16.14 29.80 60.51
N LEU A 13 -17.46 29.78 60.64
CA LEU A 13 -18.38 29.09 59.72
C LEU A 13 -18.56 29.83 58.39
N ILE A 14 -18.43 31.16 58.35
CA ILE A 14 -18.55 31.97 57.13
C ILE A 14 -17.23 31.90 56.31
N THR A 15 -16.06 31.80 56.97
CA THR A 15 -14.77 31.68 56.27
C THR A 15 -14.52 30.26 55.72
N PHE A 16 -15.21 29.22 56.19
CA PHE A 16 -15.07 27.85 55.69
C PHE A 16 -15.87 27.60 54.39
N ASN A 17 -16.79 28.51 54.02
CA ASN A 17 -17.60 28.36 52.80
C ASN A 17 -17.06 29.02 51.55
N THR A 18 -15.87 29.65 51.59
CA THR A 18 -15.29 30.31 50.41
C THR A 18 -14.09 29.60 49.79
N PHE A 19 -13.66 28.45 50.30
CA PHE A 19 -12.79 27.54 49.60
C PHE A 19 -13.63 26.47 48.88
N VAL A 20 -14.51 26.89 47.98
CA VAL A 20 -14.83 26.09 46.82
C VAL A 20 -13.56 26.10 46.00
N PHE A 21 -12.71 25.08 46.20
CA PHE A 21 -11.78 24.70 45.17
C PHE A 21 -12.63 24.50 43.92
N ALA A 22 -12.57 25.46 43.00
CA ALA A 22 -12.81 25.16 41.61
C ALA A 22 -11.77 24.10 41.26
N VAL A 23 -12.12 22.84 41.47
CA VAL A 23 -11.54 21.75 40.74
C VAL A 23 -11.85 22.14 39.32
N GLU A 24 -10.89 22.80 38.64
CA GLU A 24 -10.85 22.77 37.18
C GLU A 24 -11.04 21.30 36.82
N ASN A 25 -12.25 20.95 36.48
CA ASN A 25 -12.49 19.76 35.69
C ASN A 25 -11.68 20.00 34.40
N LYS A 26 -10.40 19.68 34.45
CA LYS A 26 -9.63 19.40 33.24
C LYS A 26 -10.43 18.27 32.61
N GLY A 27 -11.36 18.65 31.73
CA GLY A 27 -12.22 17.72 31.01
C GLY A 27 -11.32 16.60 30.54
N GLU A 28 -11.68 15.37 30.87
CA GLU A 28 -10.89 14.22 30.47
C GLU A 28 -10.57 14.38 28.99
N ASN A 29 -9.29 14.44 28.65
CA ASN A 29 -8.87 14.60 27.25
C ASN A 29 -9.23 13.33 26.48
N ILE A 30 -10.46 13.29 25.96
CA ILE A 30 -11.01 12.17 25.20
C ILE A 30 -10.60 12.34 23.73
N LEU A 31 -9.91 11.34 23.20
CA LEU A 31 -9.59 11.26 21.78
C LEU A 31 -10.83 10.77 21.00
N LYS A 32 -11.48 11.69 20.29
CA LYS A 32 -12.58 11.37 19.38
C LYS A 32 -12.05 11.12 17.97
N ILE A 33 -12.41 10.00 17.38
CA ILE A 33 -12.00 9.62 16.02
C ILE A 33 -13.27 9.28 15.23
N GLY A 34 -13.50 9.96 14.12
CA GLY A 34 -14.51 9.59 13.15
C GLY A 34 -14.05 8.43 12.28
N ALA A 35 -14.96 7.55 11.88
CA ALA A 35 -14.69 6.50 10.92
C ALA A 35 -15.67 6.62 9.75
N LEU A 36 -15.23 7.25 8.65
CA LEU A 36 -16.01 7.49 7.44
C LEU A 36 -15.78 6.34 6.46
N LEU A 37 -16.60 5.30 6.57
CA LEU A 37 -16.41 4.02 5.89
C LEU A 37 -17.64 3.66 5.03
N PRO A 38 -17.47 2.89 3.94
CA PRO A 38 -18.59 2.41 3.13
C PRO A 38 -19.31 1.27 3.85
N LEU A 39 -20.24 1.62 4.77
CA LEU A 39 -20.99 0.63 5.55
C LEU A 39 -22.28 0.15 4.85
N THR A 40 -22.57 0.73 3.67
CA THR A 40 -23.65 0.30 2.76
C THR A 40 -23.16 0.26 1.31
N GLY A 41 -23.90 -0.39 0.39
CA GLY A 41 -23.57 -0.50 -1.02
C GLY A 41 -22.60 -1.64 -1.34
N GLU A 42 -21.95 -1.57 -2.50
CA GLU A 42 -21.06 -2.64 -3.01
C GLU A 42 -19.84 -2.88 -2.13
N LEU A 43 -19.32 -1.85 -1.48
CA LEU A 43 -18.13 -1.92 -0.63
C LEU A 43 -18.46 -2.16 0.85
N LYS A 44 -19.73 -2.53 1.17
CA LYS A 44 -20.17 -2.76 2.55
C LYS A 44 -19.25 -3.71 3.32
N GLY A 45 -18.93 -4.87 2.74
CA GLY A 45 -18.06 -5.86 3.39
C GLY A 45 -16.68 -5.29 3.73
N LEU A 46 -16.11 -4.48 2.83
CA LEU A 46 -14.83 -3.81 3.08
C LEU A 46 -14.94 -2.79 4.23
N GLY A 47 -16.01 -2.00 4.25
CA GLY A 47 -16.25 -1.02 5.31
C GLY A 47 -16.45 -1.67 6.68
N GLU A 48 -17.18 -2.77 6.74
CA GLU A 48 -17.37 -3.57 7.96
C GLU A 48 -16.05 -4.17 8.46
N ASP A 49 -15.25 -4.77 7.56
CA ASP A 49 -13.93 -5.29 7.89
C ASP A 49 -13.02 -4.21 8.49
N MET A 50 -13.01 -3.01 7.89
CA MET A 50 -12.25 -1.87 8.40
C MET A 50 -12.72 -1.43 9.79
N LEU A 51 -14.03 -1.40 10.03
CA LEU A 51 -14.58 -1.06 11.35
C LEU A 51 -14.19 -2.10 12.40
N TYR A 52 -14.20 -3.38 12.03
CA TYR A 52 -13.74 -4.46 12.91
C TYR A 52 -12.22 -4.38 13.21
N ALA A 53 -11.41 -4.01 12.21
CA ALA A 53 -9.98 -3.78 12.44
C ALA A 53 -9.71 -2.57 13.34
N ILE A 54 -10.49 -1.51 13.22
CA ILE A 54 -10.46 -0.36 14.13
C ILE A 54 -10.77 -0.83 15.57
N ASN A 55 -11.84 -1.60 15.75
CA ASN A 55 -12.22 -2.14 17.06
C ASN A 55 -11.14 -3.07 17.63
N LEU A 56 -10.51 -3.89 16.79
CA LEU A 56 -9.40 -4.74 17.19
C LEU A 56 -8.18 -3.93 17.65
N ALA A 57 -7.88 -2.81 17.00
CA ALA A 57 -6.83 -1.90 17.41
C ALA A 57 -7.15 -1.23 18.76
N LEU A 58 -8.41 -0.81 18.97
CA LEU A 58 -8.85 -0.25 20.25
C LEU A 58 -8.72 -1.26 21.39
N HIS A 59 -9.13 -2.49 21.14
CA HIS A 59 -8.97 -3.58 22.12
C HIS A 59 -7.49 -3.78 22.49
N ASP A 60 -6.57 -3.73 21.52
CA ASP A 60 -5.14 -3.89 21.76
C ASP A 60 -4.49 -2.70 22.47
N ILE A 61 -5.02 -1.50 22.24
CA ILE A 61 -4.57 -0.27 22.91
C ILE A 61 -5.06 -0.21 24.36
N ASP A 62 -6.24 -0.76 24.62
CA ASP A 62 -6.90 -0.82 25.94
C ASP A 62 -6.93 0.55 26.66
N ASN A 63 -7.37 1.58 25.96
CA ASN A 63 -7.48 2.93 26.54
C ASN A 63 -8.93 3.46 26.43
N PRO A 64 -9.66 3.57 27.57
CA PRO A 64 -11.06 3.99 27.56
C PRO A 64 -11.30 5.44 27.12
N LYS A 65 -10.24 6.25 27.02
CA LYS A 65 -10.31 7.64 26.54
C LYS A 65 -10.35 7.76 25.03
N ILE A 66 -10.30 6.68 24.27
CA ILE A 66 -10.44 6.69 22.81
C ILE A 66 -11.88 6.31 22.45
N LYS A 67 -12.54 7.13 21.66
CA LYS A 67 -13.92 6.90 21.20
C LYS A 67 -13.96 6.95 19.67
N ILE A 68 -14.61 5.95 19.06
CA ILE A 68 -14.84 5.89 17.62
C ILE A 68 -16.28 6.26 17.31
N TYR A 69 -16.44 7.07 16.26
CA TYR A 69 -17.74 7.55 15.76
C TYR A 69 -17.88 7.12 14.29
N PRO A 70 -18.50 5.96 14.03
CA PRO A 70 -18.66 5.47 12.65
C PRO A 70 -19.78 6.24 11.94
N LYS A 71 -19.53 6.59 10.67
CA LYS A 71 -20.52 7.15 9.73
C LYS A 71 -20.41 6.41 8.40
N ASP A 72 -21.54 6.19 7.77
CA ASP A 72 -21.62 5.52 6.48
C ASP A 72 -21.33 6.51 5.33
N SER A 73 -20.24 6.29 4.61
CA SER A 73 -19.98 7.03 3.38
C SER A 73 -20.86 6.55 2.22
N GLY A 74 -21.30 5.29 2.25
CA GLY A 74 -22.02 4.64 1.17
C GLY A 74 -21.35 4.77 -0.20
N SER A 75 -20.08 5.16 -0.24
CA SER A 75 -19.34 5.58 -1.45
C SER A 75 -20.13 6.62 -2.26
N LYS A 76 -20.78 7.58 -1.58
CA LYS A 76 -21.62 8.62 -2.18
C LYS A 76 -21.24 9.99 -1.65
N LYS A 77 -21.10 10.95 -2.56
CA LYS A 77 -20.72 12.32 -2.26
C LYS A 77 -21.63 12.99 -1.20
N GLU A 78 -22.93 12.83 -1.33
CA GLU A 78 -23.92 13.46 -0.46
C GLU A 78 -23.77 12.97 0.98
N LYS A 79 -23.64 11.65 1.18
CA LYS A 79 -23.43 11.04 2.50
C LYS A 79 -22.12 11.46 3.14
N ILE A 80 -21.04 11.56 2.34
CA ILE A 80 -19.73 12.02 2.81
C ILE A 80 -19.81 13.46 3.31
N ILE A 81 -20.47 14.37 2.55
CA ILE A 81 -20.63 15.77 2.94
C ILE A 81 -21.48 15.88 4.22
N GLU A 82 -22.56 15.11 4.34
CA GLU A 82 -23.41 15.07 5.53
C GLU A 82 -22.63 14.59 6.75
N ALA A 83 -21.90 13.47 6.63
CA ALA A 83 -21.07 12.95 7.70
C ALA A 83 -19.98 13.94 8.14
N CYS A 84 -19.34 14.66 7.21
CA CYS A 84 -18.35 15.69 7.53
C CYS A 84 -18.98 16.84 8.35
N LYS A 85 -20.18 17.31 7.97
CA LYS A 85 -20.89 18.34 8.74
C LYS A 85 -21.22 17.88 10.17
N GLU A 86 -21.63 16.61 10.33
CA GLU A 86 -21.90 16.03 11.64
C GLU A 86 -20.63 15.93 12.48
N PHE A 87 -19.49 15.46 11.90
CA PHE A 87 -18.22 15.42 12.60
C PHE A 87 -17.76 16.80 13.08
N SER A 88 -17.84 17.83 12.23
CA SER A 88 -17.53 19.21 12.63
C SER A 88 -18.42 19.68 13.78
N LYS A 89 -19.74 19.43 13.73
CA LYS A 89 -20.70 19.79 14.78
C LYS A 89 -20.43 19.09 16.11
N GLU A 90 -19.95 17.85 16.08
CA GLU A 90 -19.64 17.03 17.27
C GLU A 90 -18.20 17.24 17.80
N ASP A 91 -17.44 18.18 17.21
CA ASP A 91 -16.01 18.45 17.49
C ASP A 91 -15.16 17.17 17.34
N ILE A 92 -15.41 16.38 16.27
CA ILE A 92 -14.62 15.21 15.89
C ILE A 92 -13.71 15.61 14.74
N LYS A 93 -12.45 15.84 15.01
CA LYS A 93 -11.50 16.45 14.06
C LYS A 93 -10.73 15.44 13.23
N ILE A 94 -10.51 14.23 13.75
CA ILE A 94 -9.68 13.21 13.11
C ILE A 94 -10.57 12.14 12.52
N ILE A 95 -10.48 11.92 11.21
CA ILE A 95 -11.37 11.03 10.47
C ILE A 95 -10.54 9.95 9.76
N ILE A 96 -10.81 8.69 10.04
CA ILE A 96 -10.30 7.54 9.28
C ILE A 96 -11.20 7.36 8.06
N GLY A 97 -10.61 7.44 6.87
CA GLY A 97 -11.34 7.41 5.60
C GLY A 97 -11.35 8.79 4.89
N PRO A 98 -12.07 8.91 3.77
CA PRO A 98 -12.70 7.82 3.03
C PRO A 98 -11.68 6.88 2.34
N THR A 99 -12.18 5.78 1.78
CA THR A 99 -11.35 4.82 1.01
C THR A 99 -11.00 5.35 -0.37
N ASP A 100 -11.88 6.13 -0.97
CA ASP A 100 -11.81 6.55 -2.36
C ASP A 100 -11.27 7.98 -2.54
N SER A 101 -10.27 8.12 -3.41
CA SER A 101 -9.66 9.43 -3.72
C SER A 101 -10.53 10.35 -4.57
N GLU A 102 -11.58 9.85 -5.21
CA GLU A 102 -12.49 10.66 -6.03
C GLU A 102 -13.21 11.74 -5.23
N PHE A 103 -13.43 11.51 -3.93
CA PHE A 103 -14.12 12.46 -3.04
C PHE A 103 -13.19 13.49 -2.38
N PHE A 104 -11.89 13.46 -2.66
CA PHE A 104 -10.94 14.39 -2.01
C PHE A 104 -11.22 15.87 -2.31
N LYS A 105 -11.85 16.16 -3.46
CA LYS A 105 -12.24 17.53 -3.80
C LYS A 105 -13.26 18.11 -2.83
N GLU A 106 -14.22 17.30 -2.42
CA GLU A 106 -15.28 17.68 -1.50
C GLU A 106 -14.74 17.89 -0.09
N LEU A 107 -13.77 17.08 0.32
CA LEU A 107 -13.18 17.12 1.67
C LEU A 107 -12.37 18.40 1.93
N HIS A 108 -11.96 19.13 0.88
CA HIS A 108 -11.22 20.39 1.06
C HIS A 108 -12.02 21.50 1.70
N ASN A 109 -13.34 21.43 1.61
CA ASN A 109 -14.24 22.42 2.19
C ASN A 109 -14.36 22.28 3.73
N PHE A 110 -13.79 21.21 4.30
CA PHE A 110 -13.80 20.90 5.73
C PHE A 110 -12.36 21.02 6.28
N GLU A 111 -11.83 22.26 6.30
CA GLU A 111 -10.45 22.54 6.73
C GLU A 111 -10.20 22.26 8.22
N ASP A 112 -11.26 22.23 9.02
CA ASP A 112 -11.26 21.87 10.44
C ASP A 112 -11.11 20.36 10.70
N LEU A 113 -11.32 19.52 9.66
CA LEU A 113 -11.21 18.07 9.74
C LEU A 113 -9.90 17.56 9.13
N ILE A 114 -9.32 16.55 9.74
CA ILE A 114 -8.11 15.86 9.30
C ILE A 114 -8.53 14.46 8.82
N PHE A 115 -8.35 14.19 7.54
CA PHE A 115 -8.70 12.90 6.95
C PHE A 115 -7.46 12.02 6.79
N ILE A 116 -7.57 10.77 7.25
CA ILE A 116 -6.54 9.74 7.03
C ILE A 116 -7.15 8.71 6.10
N SER A 117 -6.91 8.91 4.80
CA SER A 117 -7.47 8.08 3.75
C SER A 117 -6.68 6.79 3.55
N LEU A 118 -7.40 5.70 3.27
CA LEU A 118 -6.81 4.41 2.92
C LEU A 118 -6.54 4.28 1.40
N SER A 119 -6.78 5.32 0.62
CA SER A 119 -6.50 5.32 -0.82
C SER A 119 -5.02 5.11 -1.10
N ASN A 120 -4.73 4.29 -2.11
CA ASN A 120 -3.38 4.05 -2.65
C ASN A 120 -3.02 4.99 -3.81
N ILE A 121 -3.95 5.84 -4.25
CA ILE A 121 -3.73 6.79 -5.35
C ILE A 121 -3.15 8.07 -4.78
N ASN A 122 -1.89 8.36 -5.14
CA ASN A 122 -1.25 9.64 -4.85
C ASN A 122 -1.82 10.74 -5.78
N SER A 123 -3.02 11.22 -5.47
CA SER A 123 -3.46 12.54 -5.91
C SER A 123 -2.64 13.60 -5.17
N ASP A 124 -2.58 14.83 -5.69
CA ASP A 124 -1.86 15.89 -4.97
C ASP A 124 -2.48 16.08 -3.58
N PRO A 125 -1.71 15.86 -2.50
CA PRO A 125 -2.24 15.88 -1.16
C PRO A 125 -2.70 17.29 -0.84
N LYS A 126 -3.88 17.40 -0.30
CA LYS A 126 -4.39 18.64 0.23
C LYS A 126 -3.98 18.76 1.69
N LYS A 127 -3.95 19.96 2.21
CA LYS A 127 -3.42 20.28 3.55
C LYS A 127 -4.04 19.47 4.70
N ASN A 128 -5.26 18.98 4.53
CA ASN A 128 -6.02 18.25 5.56
C ASN A 128 -6.20 16.76 5.27
N ILE A 129 -5.59 16.20 4.20
CA ILE A 129 -5.73 14.78 3.84
C ILE A 129 -4.38 14.08 3.88
N ILE A 130 -4.29 13.00 4.64
CA ILE A 130 -3.13 12.12 4.74
C ILE A 130 -3.46 10.81 4.03
N MET A 131 -2.62 10.41 3.08
CA MET A 131 -2.82 9.18 2.30
C MET A 131 -1.99 8.03 2.86
N MET A 132 -2.66 7.05 3.48
CA MET A 132 -2.05 5.90 4.16
C MET A 132 -2.02 4.62 3.33
N GLY A 133 -2.66 4.58 2.17
CA GLY A 133 -2.66 3.40 1.29
C GLY A 133 -1.26 3.01 0.81
N ILE A 134 -1.10 1.73 0.40
CA ILE A 134 0.17 1.22 -0.17
C ILE A 134 0.32 1.77 -1.58
N ASN A 135 0.97 2.92 -1.67
CA ASN A 135 1.07 3.68 -2.92
C ASN A 135 2.16 3.14 -3.87
N LEU A 136 2.02 3.49 -5.15
CA LEU A 136 2.94 3.05 -6.20
C LEU A 136 4.36 3.61 -6.00
N GLU A 137 4.51 4.82 -5.46
CA GLU A 137 5.82 5.42 -5.18
C GLU A 137 6.64 4.58 -4.19
N SER A 138 6.01 4.12 -3.09
CA SER A 138 6.65 3.22 -2.11
C SER A 138 7.08 1.90 -2.74
N GLN A 139 6.25 1.34 -3.62
CA GLN A 139 6.56 0.11 -4.34
C GLN A 139 7.76 0.31 -5.27
N LEU A 140 7.76 1.36 -6.07
CA LEU A 140 8.83 1.68 -7.01
C LEU A 140 10.16 1.99 -6.29
N LEU A 141 10.13 2.65 -5.12
CA LEU A 141 11.31 2.88 -4.30
C LEU A 141 11.93 1.56 -3.81
N ALA A 142 11.11 0.61 -3.37
CA ALA A 142 11.57 -0.71 -2.97
C ALA A 142 12.15 -1.50 -4.16
N ILE A 143 11.48 -1.47 -5.31
CA ILE A 143 11.91 -2.10 -6.56
C ILE A 143 13.26 -1.51 -7.01
N LYS A 144 13.39 -0.19 -7.02
CA LYS A 144 14.66 0.48 -7.41
C LYS A 144 15.82 0.03 -6.56
N LYS A 145 15.67 0.01 -5.22
CA LYS A 145 16.68 -0.48 -4.29
C LYS A 145 17.06 -1.93 -4.57
N PHE A 146 16.07 -2.76 -4.86
CA PHE A 146 16.27 -4.17 -5.16
C PHE A 146 17.06 -4.36 -6.47
N ILE A 147 16.68 -3.68 -7.55
CA ILE A 147 17.40 -3.70 -8.84
C ILE A 147 18.88 -3.30 -8.67
N GLN A 148 19.13 -2.25 -7.87
CA GLN A 148 20.50 -1.79 -7.56
C GLN A 148 21.30 -2.84 -6.79
N LYS A 149 20.68 -3.48 -5.78
CA LYS A 149 21.31 -4.56 -5.01
C LYS A 149 21.65 -5.77 -5.89
N GLU A 150 20.76 -6.15 -6.80
CA GLU A 150 20.95 -7.23 -7.76
C GLU A 150 21.88 -6.82 -8.92
N LYS A 151 22.47 -5.61 -8.86
CA LYS A 151 23.45 -5.07 -9.83
C LYS A 151 22.95 -5.10 -11.27
N LYS A 152 21.62 -4.97 -11.48
CA LYS A 152 21.03 -4.91 -12.82
C LYS A 152 21.28 -3.53 -13.44
N LYS A 153 21.57 -3.51 -14.75
CA LYS A 153 22.04 -2.31 -15.45
C LYS A 153 21.02 -1.71 -16.41
N LYS A 154 20.14 -2.54 -16.96
CA LYS A 154 19.15 -2.11 -17.97
C LYS A 154 17.77 -2.65 -17.63
N THR A 155 16.89 -1.79 -17.21
CA THR A 155 15.52 -2.13 -16.80
C THR A 155 14.51 -1.74 -17.86
N VAL A 156 13.51 -2.57 -18.09
CA VAL A 156 12.29 -2.23 -18.81
C VAL A 156 11.14 -2.18 -17.82
N ILE A 157 10.35 -1.09 -17.80
CA ILE A 157 9.12 -1.01 -17.01
C ILE A 157 7.93 -1.12 -17.94
N LEU A 158 7.15 -2.19 -17.77
CA LEU A 158 5.95 -2.52 -18.50
C LEU A 158 4.71 -2.07 -17.73
N TYR A 159 3.78 -1.40 -18.38
CA TYR A 159 2.49 -1.00 -17.77
C TYR A 159 1.40 -0.91 -18.85
N PRO A 160 0.12 -1.17 -18.49
CA PRO A 160 -0.97 -1.12 -19.46
C PRO A 160 -1.28 0.32 -19.87
N LYS A 161 -1.66 0.48 -21.13
CA LYS A 161 -2.19 1.77 -21.64
C LYS A 161 -3.67 1.88 -21.28
N ASN A 162 -3.96 2.69 -20.25
CA ASN A 162 -5.30 2.92 -19.72
C ASN A 162 -5.39 4.32 -19.06
N GLU A 163 -6.47 4.59 -18.35
CA GLU A 163 -6.69 5.84 -17.59
C GLU A 163 -5.62 6.15 -16.54
N TYR A 164 -4.99 5.11 -15.97
CA TYR A 164 -3.94 5.24 -14.95
C TYR A 164 -2.53 5.45 -15.53
N THR A 165 -2.36 5.40 -16.85
CA THR A 165 -1.05 5.54 -17.52
C THR A 165 -0.29 6.77 -17.04
N LYS A 166 -0.95 7.94 -17.01
CA LYS A 166 -0.32 9.21 -16.55
C LYS A 166 0.13 9.13 -15.09
N HIS A 167 -0.67 8.50 -14.24
CA HIS A 167 -0.35 8.32 -12.82
C HIS A 167 0.88 7.41 -12.66
N VAL A 168 0.94 6.30 -13.38
CA VAL A 168 2.09 5.38 -13.37
C VAL A 168 3.35 6.09 -13.83
N GLU A 169 3.31 6.80 -14.96
CA GLU A 169 4.46 7.54 -15.48
C GLU A 169 4.94 8.65 -14.53
N LYS A 170 4.02 9.39 -13.89
CA LYS A 170 4.36 10.42 -12.88
C LYS A 170 5.17 9.78 -11.73
N ASN A 171 4.71 8.64 -11.20
CA ASN A 171 5.39 7.94 -10.11
C ASN A 171 6.75 7.35 -10.53
N ILE A 172 6.86 6.81 -11.74
CA ILE A 172 8.16 6.30 -12.24
C ILE A 172 9.18 7.44 -12.35
N ARG A 173 8.75 8.62 -12.84
CA ARG A 173 9.62 9.81 -12.95
C ARG A 173 10.05 10.34 -11.58
N SER A 174 9.14 10.38 -10.59
CA SER A 174 9.45 10.86 -9.23
C SER A 174 10.52 10.01 -8.55
N VAL A 175 10.51 8.70 -8.79
CA VAL A 175 11.50 7.76 -8.24
C VAL A 175 12.86 7.84 -8.95
N ASN A 176 12.91 8.38 -10.16
CA ASN A 176 14.13 8.60 -10.95
C ASN A 176 14.97 7.32 -11.12
N PHE A 177 14.43 6.36 -11.89
CA PHE A 177 15.19 5.17 -12.29
C PHE A 177 16.28 5.55 -13.30
N THR A 178 17.46 4.95 -13.17
CA THR A 178 18.54 5.09 -14.15
C THR A 178 18.50 3.97 -15.19
N ASN A 179 18.89 4.26 -16.45
CA ASN A 179 18.97 3.30 -17.56
C ASN A 179 17.68 2.47 -17.73
N THR A 180 16.55 3.14 -17.71
CA THR A 180 15.25 2.49 -17.75
C THR A 180 14.48 2.86 -19.00
N LYS A 181 13.94 1.87 -19.68
CA LYS A 181 13.02 2.04 -20.80
C LYS A 181 11.58 1.86 -20.32
N LEU A 182 10.73 2.86 -20.56
CA LEU A 182 9.31 2.77 -20.32
C LEU A 182 8.62 2.15 -21.54
N PHE A 183 7.68 1.24 -21.30
CA PHE A 183 6.98 0.55 -22.34
C PHE A 183 5.51 0.34 -21.96
N SER A 184 4.63 1.15 -22.54
CA SER A 184 3.18 0.97 -22.37
C SER A 184 2.65 -0.04 -23.39
N TYR A 185 1.78 -0.95 -22.95
CA TYR A 185 1.23 -2.00 -23.81
C TYR A 185 -0.29 -1.97 -23.87
N SER A 186 -0.84 -2.58 -24.94
CA SER A 186 -2.27 -2.75 -25.11
C SER A 186 -2.82 -3.87 -24.22
N LYS A 187 -4.04 -3.68 -23.71
CA LYS A 187 -4.76 -4.75 -22.97
C LYS A 187 -5.25 -5.89 -23.90
N ASP A 188 -5.32 -5.65 -25.22
CA ASP A 188 -5.61 -6.71 -26.20
C ASP A 188 -4.44 -7.70 -26.27
N SER A 189 -4.69 -8.97 -25.97
CA SER A 189 -3.66 -10.01 -25.85
C SER A 189 -2.89 -10.26 -27.15
N LYS A 190 -3.55 -10.12 -28.33
CA LYS A 190 -2.90 -10.30 -29.63
C LYS A 190 -1.94 -9.15 -29.94
N ILE A 191 -2.35 -7.92 -29.60
CA ILE A 191 -1.52 -6.73 -29.76
C ILE A 191 -0.36 -6.79 -28.76
N LEU A 192 -0.63 -7.11 -27.50
CA LEU A 192 0.36 -7.29 -26.44
C LEU A 192 1.47 -8.25 -26.87
N THR A 193 1.12 -9.45 -27.32
CA THR A 193 2.11 -10.44 -27.75
C THR A 193 3.03 -9.89 -28.86
N LYS A 194 2.47 -9.23 -29.91
CA LYS A 194 3.27 -8.59 -30.96
C LYS A 194 4.17 -7.48 -30.42
N GLN A 195 3.71 -6.72 -29.43
CA GLN A 195 4.50 -5.67 -28.80
C GLN A 195 5.67 -6.25 -27.99
N ILE A 196 5.44 -7.37 -27.27
CA ILE A 196 6.50 -8.08 -26.52
C ILE A 196 7.49 -8.76 -27.49
N GLU A 197 7.03 -9.37 -28.59
CA GLU A 197 7.91 -9.87 -29.66
C GLU A 197 8.89 -8.80 -30.17
N LYS A 198 8.39 -7.59 -30.42
CA LYS A 198 9.21 -6.44 -30.85
C LYS A 198 10.19 -6.01 -29.76
N LEU A 199 9.72 -5.92 -28.51
CA LEU A 199 10.54 -5.52 -27.36
C LEU A 199 11.71 -6.48 -27.15
N THR A 200 11.46 -7.76 -27.29
CA THR A 200 12.44 -8.85 -27.05
C THR A 200 13.25 -9.21 -28.31
N SER A 201 13.02 -8.55 -29.44
CA SER A 201 13.61 -8.90 -30.74
C SER A 201 13.43 -10.39 -31.10
N TYR A 202 12.27 -10.98 -30.73
CA TYR A 202 12.00 -12.40 -30.82
C TYR A 202 12.23 -12.96 -32.24
N LYS A 203 11.72 -12.28 -33.26
CA LYS A 203 11.87 -12.71 -34.67
C LYS A 203 13.35 -12.82 -35.06
N GLN A 204 14.16 -11.82 -34.72
CA GLN A 204 15.59 -11.83 -35.02
C GLN A 204 16.32 -12.93 -34.26
N ARG A 205 16.00 -13.13 -32.98
CA ARG A 205 16.58 -14.19 -32.15
C ARG A 205 16.22 -15.59 -32.70
N LYS A 206 15.02 -15.75 -33.26
CA LYS A 206 14.59 -17.00 -33.92
C LYS A 206 15.37 -17.22 -35.24
N ILE A 207 15.55 -16.18 -36.04
CA ILE A 207 16.37 -16.24 -37.27
C ILE A 207 17.82 -16.63 -36.92
N ASN A 208 18.39 -16.04 -35.86
CA ASN A 208 19.75 -16.36 -35.42
C ASN A 208 19.88 -17.84 -35.04
N LEU A 209 18.89 -18.39 -34.32
CA LEU A 209 18.85 -19.80 -33.97
C LEU A 209 18.85 -20.69 -35.22
N ASN A 210 17.89 -20.44 -36.11
CA ASN A 210 17.75 -21.24 -37.34
C ASN A 210 19.01 -21.20 -38.21
N SER A 211 19.61 -20.01 -38.34
CA SER A 211 20.85 -19.82 -39.12
C SER A 211 22.05 -20.57 -38.48
N ARG A 212 22.14 -20.58 -37.14
CA ARG A 212 23.23 -21.30 -36.44
C ARG A 212 23.00 -22.82 -36.52
N VAL A 213 21.77 -23.30 -36.33
CA VAL A 213 21.43 -24.72 -36.50
C VAL A 213 21.82 -25.19 -37.93
N LYS A 214 21.36 -24.45 -38.96
CA LYS A 214 21.67 -24.78 -40.35
C LYS A 214 23.17 -24.85 -40.67
N LYS A 215 23.99 -24.00 -40.00
CA LYS A 215 25.46 -24.02 -40.18
C LYS A 215 26.12 -25.21 -39.52
N LEU A 216 25.52 -25.81 -38.53
CA LEU A 216 26.06 -26.96 -37.79
C LEU A 216 25.50 -28.30 -38.32
N GLU A 217 24.42 -28.26 -39.09
CA GLU A 217 23.86 -29.44 -39.74
C GLU A 217 24.89 -29.99 -40.78
N GLY A 218 25.24 -31.27 -40.64
CA GLY A 218 26.20 -31.94 -41.49
C GLY A 218 27.65 -31.83 -41.01
N SER A 219 27.97 -31.16 -39.92
CA SER A 219 29.27 -31.21 -39.30
C SER A 219 29.50 -32.52 -38.58
N GLU A 220 30.68 -33.13 -38.80
CA GLU A 220 31.10 -34.36 -38.11
C GLU A 220 31.93 -34.08 -36.87
N GLU A 221 32.23 -32.81 -36.61
CA GLU A 221 33.03 -32.40 -35.42
C GLU A 221 32.24 -32.63 -34.12
N PRO A 222 32.86 -33.34 -33.14
CA PRO A 222 32.15 -33.64 -31.87
C PRO A 222 31.70 -32.37 -31.11
N LYS A 223 32.35 -31.25 -31.27
CA LYS A 223 31.97 -29.94 -30.68
C LYS A 223 30.72 -29.41 -31.32
N ASP A 224 30.60 -29.45 -32.63
CA ASP A 224 29.47 -28.95 -33.38
C ASP A 224 28.21 -29.81 -33.14
N ILE A 225 28.39 -31.11 -33.08
CA ILE A 225 27.31 -32.04 -32.74
C ILE A 225 26.73 -31.74 -31.33
N ARG A 226 27.61 -31.49 -30.35
CA ARG A 226 27.16 -31.11 -28.99
C ARG A 226 26.38 -29.77 -29.00
N GLU A 227 26.93 -28.77 -29.70
CA GLU A 227 26.30 -27.46 -29.84
C GLU A 227 24.95 -27.58 -30.54
N LEU A 228 24.87 -28.33 -31.65
CA LEU A 228 23.64 -28.57 -32.39
C LEU A 228 22.56 -29.20 -31.51
N ASN A 229 22.90 -30.22 -30.72
CA ASN A 229 21.98 -30.86 -29.79
C ASN A 229 21.48 -29.90 -28.69
N GLN A 230 22.29 -28.99 -28.20
CA GLN A 230 21.90 -27.94 -27.26
C GLN A 230 20.97 -26.90 -27.92
N LEU A 231 21.29 -26.48 -29.16
CA LEU A 231 20.49 -25.50 -29.90
C LEU A 231 19.11 -26.04 -30.29
N LYS A 232 18.98 -27.30 -30.59
CA LYS A 232 17.69 -27.97 -30.88
C LYS A 232 16.69 -27.94 -29.71
N GLN A 233 17.20 -27.71 -28.48
CA GLN A 233 16.37 -27.59 -27.28
C GLN A 233 15.97 -26.13 -26.98
N ARG A 234 16.42 -25.16 -27.78
CA ARG A 234 16.14 -23.73 -27.59
C ARG A 234 15.07 -23.24 -28.55
N TYR A 235 14.39 -22.18 -28.16
CA TYR A 235 13.40 -21.50 -29.02
C TYR A 235 14.01 -20.28 -29.73
N THR A 236 15.07 -19.68 -29.14
CA THR A 236 15.75 -18.50 -29.69
C THR A 236 17.26 -18.53 -29.42
N LEU A 237 18.03 -17.74 -30.18
CA LEU A 237 19.47 -17.54 -29.96
C LEU A 237 19.80 -16.04 -29.88
N GLY A 238 20.46 -15.66 -28.81
CA GLY A 238 20.86 -14.28 -28.52
C GLY A 238 20.21 -13.71 -27.27
N LYS A 239 20.81 -12.62 -26.77
CA LYS A 239 20.34 -11.93 -25.56
C LYS A 239 19.41 -10.78 -25.91
N VAL A 240 18.48 -10.47 -25.02
CA VAL A 240 17.70 -9.23 -25.08
C VAL A 240 18.54 -8.05 -24.56
N ASN A 241 18.11 -6.82 -24.89
CA ASN A 241 18.86 -5.62 -24.49
C ASN A 241 18.44 -5.07 -23.11
N PHE A 242 18.06 -5.94 -22.19
CA PHE A 242 17.75 -5.62 -20.80
C PHE A 242 18.05 -6.82 -19.91
N ASP A 243 18.29 -6.59 -18.63
CA ASP A 243 18.60 -7.60 -17.62
C ASP A 243 17.57 -7.64 -16.46
N SER A 244 16.61 -6.73 -16.50
CA SER A 244 15.49 -6.71 -15.57
C SER A 244 14.22 -6.16 -16.21
N VAL A 245 13.07 -6.69 -15.79
CA VAL A 245 11.73 -6.27 -16.20
C VAL A 245 10.90 -5.98 -14.95
N VAL A 246 10.28 -4.81 -14.91
CA VAL A 246 9.28 -4.44 -13.90
C VAL A 246 7.91 -4.38 -14.56
N ILE A 247 6.93 -5.09 -14.03
CA ILE A 247 5.57 -5.17 -14.58
C ILE A 247 4.63 -4.49 -13.58
N ILE A 248 4.09 -3.33 -13.94
CA ILE A 248 3.12 -2.60 -13.12
C ILE A 248 1.71 -2.96 -13.62
N ASP A 249 1.30 -4.17 -13.31
CA ASP A 249 -0.02 -4.70 -13.58
C ASP A 249 -0.35 -5.83 -12.59
N PHE A 250 -1.60 -6.30 -12.58
CA PHE A 250 -2.09 -7.35 -11.69
C PHE A 250 -3.19 -8.18 -12.37
N GLY A 251 -3.58 -9.26 -11.71
CA GLY A 251 -4.63 -10.16 -12.20
C GLY A 251 -4.36 -10.69 -13.63
N ASN A 252 -5.38 -10.69 -14.49
CA ASN A 252 -5.27 -11.21 -15.85
C ASN A 252 -4.31 -10.41 -16.73
N GLY A 253 -4.16 -9.09 -16.51
CA GLY A 253 -3.21 -8.27 -17.22
C GLY A 253 -1.77 -8.72 -16.98
N LEU A 254 -1.38 -8.89 -15.72
CA LEU A 254 -0.08 -9.42 -15.35
C LEU A 254 0.17 -10.80 -15.96
N LYS A 255 -0.79 -11.74 -15.83
CA LYS A 255 -0.68 -13.10 -16.40
C LYS A 255 -0.46 -13.08 -17.90
N SER A 256 -1.15 -12.20 -18.63
CA SER A 256 -0.98 -12.05 -20.09
C SER A 256 0.42 -11.55 -20.45
N VAL A 257 1.00 -10.63 -19.66
CA VAL A 257 2.38 -10.17 -19.87
C VAL A 257 3.38 -11.29 -19.58
N LEU A 258 3.22 -12.02 -18.46
CA LEU A 258 4.10 -13.13 -18.09
C LEU A 258 4.07 -14.22 -19.17
N THR A 259 2.88 -14.59 -19.65
CA THR A 259 2.71 -15.57 -20.76
C THR A 259 3.38 -15.08 -22.05
N SER A 260 3.25 -13.79 -22.41
CA SER A 260 3.87 -13.23 -23.61
C SER A 260 5.41 -13.17 -23.49
N LEU A 261 5.94 -12.89 -22.29
CA LEU A 261 7.38 -12.95 -22.02
C LEU A 261 7.90 -14.40 -22.16
N ALA A 262 7.23 -15.38 -21.55
CA ALA A 262 7.57 -16.80 -21.67
C ALA A 262 7.52 -17.27 -23.12
N TYR A 263 6.46 -16.92 -23.87
CA TYR A 263 6.34 -17.21 -25.31
C TYR A 263 7.51 -16.67 -26.13
N THR A 264 8.03 -15.51 -25.77
CA THR A 264 9.19 -14.91 -26.45
C THR A 264 10.53 -15.38 -25.89
N ASP A 265 10.56 -16.49 -25.16
CA ASP A 265 11.76 -17.12 -24.59
C ASP A 265 12.50 -16.20 -23.62
N ILE A 266 11.74 -15.47 -22.80
CA ILE A 266 12.23 -14.71 -21.65
C ILE A 266 12.00 -15.55 -20.41
N SER A 267 13.07 -15.84 -19.70
CA SER A 267 13.10 -16.70 -18.54
C SER A 267 13.61 -15.95 -17.31
N GLU A 268 13.06 -16.31 -16.17
CA GLU A 268 13.51 -15.84 -14.86
C GLU A 268 14.96 -16.28 -14.50
N LYS A 269 15.54 -17.20 -15.27
CA LYS A 269 16.96 -17.60 -15.12
C LYS A 269 17.91 -16.54 -15.63
N ASP A 270 17.50 -15.84 -16.69
CA ASP A 270 18.35 -14.85 -17.38
C ASP A 270 17.98 -13.41 -17.01
N ILE A 271 16.69 -13.16 -16.76
CA ILE A 271 16.12 -11.82 -16.55
C ILE A 271 15.48 -11.75 -15.16
N LEU A 272 15.82 -10.71 -14.41
CA LEU A 272 15.17 -10.41 -13.14
C LEU A 272 13.76 -9.89 -13.41
N ILE A 273 12.73 -10.65 -13.02
CA ILE A 273 11.33 -10.29 -13.21
C ILE A 273 10.76 -9.79 -11.90
N ILE A 274 10.21 -8.58 -11.92
CA ILE A 274 9.63 -7.91 -10.74
C ILE A 274 8.25 -7.40 -11.12
N THR A 275 7.28 -7.55 -10.22
CA THR A 275 5.92 -7.01 -10.39
C THR A 275 5.62 -5.91 -9.37
N GLY A 276 4.48 -5.23 -9.51
CA GLY A 276 3.89 -4.49 -8.41
C GLY A 276 3.48 -5.40 -7.26
N ASN A 277 2.89 -4.85 -6.22
CA ASN A 277 2.44 -5.62 -5.06
C ASN A 277 1.36 -6.65 -5.45
N GLN A 278 1.59 -7.92 -5.11
CA GLN A 278 0.71 -9.05 -5.43
C GLN A 278 0.21 -9.80 -4.19
N TRP A 279 0.41 -9.28 -3.00
CA TRP A 279 0.10 -9.96 -1.74
C TRP A 279 -1.40 -10.27 -1.54
N PHE A 280 -2.27 -9.58 -2.28
CA PHE A 280 -3.73 -9.71 -2.21
C PHE A 280 -4.33 -10.63 -3.29
N ASP A 281 -3.52 -11.21 -4.19
CA ASP A 281 -4.01 -12.04 -5.29
C ASP A 281 -3.44 -13.46 -5.21
N ASP A 282 -4.11 -14.34 -4.46
CA ASP A 282 -3.73 -15.75 -4.34
C ASP A 282 -3.76 -16.49 -5.69
N SER A 283 -4.45 -15.95 -6.71
CA SER A 283 -4.48 -16.57 -8.03
C SER A 283 -3.13 -16.57 -8.73
N ILE A 284 -2.26 -15.63 -8.34
CA ILE A 284 -0.88 -15.55 -8.87
C ILE A 284 -0.01 -16.73 -8.41
N LEU A 285 -0.35 -17.36 -7.29
CA LEU A 285 0.35 -18.56 -6.79
C LEU A 285 0.22 -19.75 -7.75
N LYS A 286 -0.80 -19.74 -8.61
CA LYS A 286 -1.09 -20.78 -9.60
C LYS A 286 -0.51 -20.45 -10.98
N GLU A 287 0.25 -19.34 -11.12
CA GLU A 287 0.85 -18.97 -12.40
C GLU A 287 1.92 -19.99 -12.81
N THR A 288 1.86 -20.42 -14.06
CA THR A 288 2.75 -21.48 -14.60
C THR A 288 3.70 -21.00 -15.67
N SER A 289 3.41 -19.86 -16.31
CA SER A 289 4.23 -19.32 -17.41
C SER A 289 5.59 -18.86 -16.95
N ILE A 290 5.63 -18.13 -15.84
CA ILE A 290 6.84 -17.69 -15.12
C ILE A 290 6.62 -17.97 -13.65
N LYS A 291 7.38 -18.93 -13.12
CA LYS A 291 7.18 -19.45 -11.75
C LYS A 291 7.89 -18.65 -10.67
N ASN A 292 8.93 -17.90 -11.04
CA ASN A 292 9.75 -17.16 -10.11
C ASN A 292 9.79 -15.69 -10.49
N PHE A 293 9.20 -14.84 -9.69
CA PHE A 293 9.32 -13.39 -9.82
C PHE A 293 9.29 -12.73 -8.44
N TYR A 294 9.67 -11.46 -8.41
CA TYR A 294 9.77 -10.68 -7.18
C TYR A 294 8.69 -9.60 -7.13
N PHE A 295 8.29 -9.22 -5.93
CA PHE A 295 7.35 -8.11 -5.73
C PHE A 295 7.56 -7.42 -4.38
N PRO A 296 7.33 -6.11 -4.27
CA PRO A 296 7.35 -5.39 -3.01
C PRO A 296 6.04 -5.66 -2.25
N SER A 297 6.12 -5.84 -0.94
CA SER A 297 4.94 -5.97 -0.10
C SER A 297 5.18 -5.54 1.33
N ILE A 298 4.10 -5.44 2.10
CA ILE A 298 4.10 -5.21 3.54
C ILE A 298 4.81 -6.35 4.29
N ASP A 299 4.88 -6.27 5.62
CA ASP A 299 5.41 -7.38 6.42
C ASP A 299 4.39 -8.52 6.48
N LEU A 300 4.54 -9.52 5.59
CA LEU A 300 3.62 -10.66 5.48
C LEU A 300 3.56 -11.52 6.75
N LYS A 301 4.60 -11.53 7.59
CA LYS A 301 4.58 -12.22 8.88
C LYS A 301 3.61 -11.52 9.85
N ASN A 302 3.67 -10.19 9.91
CA ASN A 302 2.75 -9.42 10.73
C ASN A 302 1.32 -9.48 10.19
N PHE A 303 1.18 -9.46 8.87
CA PHE A 303 -0.12 -9.61 8.20
C PHE A 303 -0.77 -10.96 8.55
N LYS A 304 -0.01 -12.05 8.51
CA LYS A 304 -0.51 -13.37 8.91
C LYS A 304 -1.00 -13.37 10.36
N LYS A 305 -0.24 -12.78 11.29
CA LYS A 305 -0.64 -12.66 12.70
C LYS A 305 -1.90 -11.81 12.88
N PHE A 306 -2.04 -10.73 12.11
CA PHE A 306 -3.25 -9.92 12.12
C PHE A 306 -4.46 -10.73 11.66
N ASN A 307 -4.35 -11.49 10.56
CA ASN A 307 -5.42 -12.33 10.04
C ASN A 307 -5.80 -13.46 11.00
N GLU A 308 -4.83 -14.09 11.67
CA GLU A 308 -5.07 -15.11 12.70
C GLU A 308 -5.90 -14.51 13.83
N LYS A 309 -5.48 -13.36 14.38
CA LYS A 309 -6.19 -12.69 15.46
C LYS A 309 -7.59 -12.20 15.04
N PHE A 310 -7.72 -11.67 13.84
CA PHE A 310 -9.02 -11.25 13.29
C PHE A 310 -9.96 -12.46 13.16
N TYR A 311 -9.45 -13.60 12.66
CA TYR A 311 -10.21 -14.83 12.52
C TYR A 311 -10.66 -15.41 13.88
N GLU A 312 -9.83 -15.35 14.90
CA GLU A 312 -10.17 -15.80 16.26
C GLU A 312 -11.37 -15.05 16.84
N ILE A 313 -11.54 -13.77 16.49
CA ILE A 313 -12.62 -12.93 17.02
C ILE A 313 -13.87 -12.95 16.13
N TYR A 314 -13.69 -12.86 14.80
CA TYR A 314 -14.79 -12.67 13.86
C TYR A 314 -15.13 -13.91 13.03
N ASN A 315 -14.33 -14.98 13.16
CA ASN A 315 -14.51 -16.28 12.49
C ASN A 315 -14.50 -16.25 10.94
N TYR A 316 -13.83 -15.25 10.35
CA TYR A 316 -13.54 -15.18 8.91
C TYR A 316 -12.27 -14.34 8.66
N LYS A 317 -11.71 -14.41 7.43
CA LYS A 317 -10.56 -13.61 7.04
C LYS A 317 -11.02 -12.27 6.47
N PRO A 318 -10.46 -11.14 6.93
CA PRO A 318 -10.82 -9.83 6.43
C PRO A 318 -10.25 -9.58 5.04
N ASN A 319 -10.74 -8.53 4.37
CA ASN A 319 -10.06 -7.97 3.21
C ASN A 319 -8.65 -7.52 3.59
N GLU A 320 -7.69 -7.72 2.70
CA GLU A 320 -6.26 -7.54 3.00
C GLU A 320 -5.89 -6.09 3.36
N ILE A 321 -6.54 -5.09 2.77
CA ILE A 321 -6.24 -3.68 3.08
C ILE A 321 -6.71 -3.25 4.47
N THR A 322 -7.50 -4.05 5.13
CA THR A 322 -8.10 -3.80 6.45
C THR A 322 -7.04 -3.58 7.54
N ILE A 323 -5.87 -4.23 7.40
CA ILE A 323 -4.74 -4.03 8.33
C ILE A 323 -4.27 -2.56 8.38
N LEU A 324 -4.50 -1.78 7.32
CA LEU A 324 -4.18 -0.35 7.31
C LEU A 324 -5.07 0.43 8.30
N ALA A 325 -6.35 0.08 8.39
CA ALA A 325 -7.26 0.72 9.35
C ALA A 325 -6.81 0.45 10.80
N TYR A 326 -6.34 -0.75 11.10
CA TYR A 326 -5.72 -1.06 12.38
C TYR A 326 -4.50 -0.18 12.67
N ASP A 327 -3.56 -0.06 11.71
CA ASP A 327 -2.34 0.73 11.87
C ASP A 327 -2.61 2.24 11.99
N ILE A 328 -3.66 2.74 11.33
CA ILE A 328 -4.09 4.15 11.45
C ILE A 328 -4.51 4.48 12.88
N VAL A 329 -5.28 3.62 13.53
CA VAL A 329 -5.67 3.82 14.94
C VAL A 329 -4.44 3.88 15.84
N GLY A 330 -3.49 2.95 15.64
CA GLY A 330 -2.22 2.94 16.37
C GLY A 330 -1.40 4.20 16.15
N LEU A 331 -1.36 4.71 14.91
CA LEU A 331 -0.69 5.97 14.55
C LEU A 331 -1.34 7.18 15.23
N ILE A 332 -2.66 7.31 15.16
CA ILE A 332 -3.40 8.41 15.81
C ILE A 332 -3.14 8.39 17.31
N TYR A 333 -3.22 7.22 17.94
CA TYR A 333 -2.95 7.06 19.36
C TYR A 333 -1.51 7.45 19.74
N TYR A 334 -0.52 7.02 18.93
CA TYR A 334 0.88 7.37 19.14
C TYR A 334 1.09 8.88 19.11
N ILE A 335 0.52 9.58 18.14
CA ILE A 335 0.65 11.05 18.01
C ILE A 335 -0.08 11.74 19.17
N TRP A 336 -1.31 11.34 19.47
CA TRP A 336 -2.09 11.93 20.56
C TRP A 336 -1.41 11.78 21.93
N LYS A 337 -0.78 10.62 22.18
CA LYS A 337 -0.04 10.39 23.44
C LYS A 337 1.16 11.30 23.58
N ASN A 338 1.85 11.63 22.48
CA ASN A 338 3.06 12.43 22.49
C ASN A 338 2.77 13.94 22.42
N GLU A 339 1.81 14.34 21.59
CA GLU A 339 1.52 15.75 21.27
C GLU A 339 0.36 16.32 22.11
N LYS A 340 -0.42 15.46 22.80
CA LYS A 340 -1.62 15.78 23.58
C LYS A 340 -2.78 16.38 22.77
N ASN A 341 -2.51 17.15 21.71
CA ASN A 341 -3.49 17.73 20.80
C ASN A 341 -3.09 17.50 19.36
N ILE A 342 -4.06 17.06 18.53
CA ILE A 342 -3.89 16.91 17.08
C ILE A 342 -4.79 17.94 16.40
N ASN A 343 -4.19 19.03 15.95
CA ASN A 343 -4.91 20.20 15.40
C ASN A 343 -4.72 20.36 13.89
N SER A 344 -3.78 19.65 13.31
CA SER A 344 -3.42 19.76 11.89
C SER A 344 -2.87 18.44 11.36
N ALA A 345 -3.04 18.19 10.07
CA ALA A 345 -2.38 17.08 9.39
C ALA A 345 -0.84 17.14 9.53
N ASN A 346 -0.27 18.32 9.78
CA ASN A 346 1.17 18.47 10.04
C ASN A 346 1.66 17.70 11.28
N ASN A 347 0.81 17.44 12.27
CA ASN A 347 1.16 16.61 13.43
C ASN A 347 1.55 15.18 13.02
N PHE A 348 1.14 14.73 11.84
CA PHE A 348 1.47 13.43 11.30
C PHE A 348 2.80 13.40 10.52
N ASN A 349 3.39 14.56 10.20
CA ASN A 349 4.68 14.65 9.52
C ASN A 349 5.82 14.37 10.51
N LEU A 350 6.09 13.09 10.77
CA LEU A 350 7.07 12.65 11.75
C LEU A 350 8.48 12.59 11.15
N LYS A 351 9.48 13.04 11.93
CA LYS A 351 10.90 13.02 11.52
C LYS A 351 11.47 11.60 11.43
N THR A 352 10.92 10.66 12.19
CA THR A 352 11.39 9.28 12.32
C THR A 352 10.44 8.30 11.66
N ASP A 353 10.95 7.10 11.33
CA ASP A 353 10.10 6.00 10.86
C ASP A 353 9.19 5.49 11.98
N ILE A 354 7.95 5.21 11.63
CA ILE A 354 6.99 4.52 12.48
C ILE A 354 6.99 3.05 12.13
N LYS A 355 6.80 2.19 13.12
CA LYS A 355 6.67 0.74 12.93
C LYS A 355 5.23 0.32 13.20
N GLY A 356 4.48 0.09 12.14
CA GLY A 356 3.14 -0.51 12.18
C GLY A 356 3.15 -2.03 11.92
N LYS A 357 1.97 -2.63 11.85
CA LYS A 357 1.79 -4.03 11.43
C LYS A 357 2.16 -4.23 9.95
N VAL A 358 1.85 -3.24 9.11
CA VAL A 358 2.27 -3.26 7.68
C VAL A 358 3.79 -3.19 7.49
N GLY A 359 4.54 -2.77 8.51
CA GLY A 359 5.98 -2.58 8.45
C GLY A 359 6.39 -1.18 8.88
N LYS A 360 7.57 -0.73 8.42
CA LYS A 360 8.06 0.62 8.69
C LYS A 360 7.56 1.58 7.62
N PHE A 361 7.14 2.77 8.05
CA PHE A 361 6.74 3.84 7.15
C PHE A 361 7.11 5.22 7.73
N LYS A 362 7.12 6.21 6.87
CA LYS A 362 7.32 7.62 7.21
C LYS A 362 6.23 8.44 6.54
N ILE A 363 5.76 9.48 7.22
CA ILE A 363 4.84 10.44 6.63
C ILE A 363 5.62 11.72 6.34
N PHE A 364 5.54 12.17 5.11
CA PHE A 364 6.17 13.40 4.65
C PHE A 364 5.23 14.08 3.66
N ASP A 365 4.96 15.35 3.88
CA ASP A 365 4.06 16.15 3.03
C ASP A 365 2.70 15.44 2.82
N ASN A 366 2.10 14.97 3.92
CA ASN A 366 0.83 14.24 3.97
C ASN A 366 0.78 12.95 3.15
N LYS A 367 1.94 12.43 2.73
CA LYS A 367 2.07 11.15 2.02
C LYS A 367 2.84 10.15 2.84
N VAL A 368 2.36 8.92 2.85
CA VAL A 368 3.09 7.81 3.44
C VAL A 368 4.09 7.27 2.45
N ILE A 369 5.33 7.10 2.90
CA ILE A 369 6.37 6.33 2.21
C ILE A 369 6.63 5.08 3.05
N GLN A 370 6.15 3.96 2.56
CA GLN A 370 6.32 2.66 3.20
C GLN A 370 7.67 2.04 2.81
N LYS A 371 8.36 1.45 3.79
CA LYS A 371 9.55 0.64 3.57
C LYS A 371 9.12 -0.82 3.34
N LEU A 372 8.76 -1.11 2.10
CA LEU A 372 8.28 -2.43 1.71
C LEU A 372 9.42 -3.43 1.65
N ASN A 373 9.12 -4.68 2.03
CA ASN A 373 10.00 -5.82 1.84
C ASN A 373 9.87 -6.34 0.40
N ILE A 374 10.91 -6.97 -0.11
CA ILE A 374 10.82 -7.72 -1.37
C ILE A 374 10.56 -9.19 -1.05
N TYR A 375 9.59 -9.76 -1.71
CA TYR A 375 9.26 -11.17 -1.67
C TYR A 375 9.50 -11.80 -3.02
N LYS A 376 9.80 -13.09 -3.02
CA LYS A 376 9.90 -13.93 -4.21
C LYS A 376 8.70 -14.88 -4.20
N LEU A 377 8.02 -14.99 -5.33
CA LEU A 377 7.17 -16.14 -5.58
C LEU A 377 8.07 -17.28 -6.04
N GLU A 378 8.03 -18.39 -5.36
CA GLU A 378 8.78 -19.60 -5.67
C GLU A 378 7.95 -20.82 -5.27
N GLU A 379 7.70 -21.73 -6.22
CA GLU A 379 6.93 -22.96 -6.01
C GLU A 379 5.57 -22.72 -5.32
N GLY A 380 4.85 -21.68 -5.71
CA GLY A 380 3.54 -21.33 -5.15
C GLY A 380 3.58 -20.78 -3.72
N LYS A 381 4.75 -20.27 -3.25
CA LYS A 381 4.90 -19.66 -1.93
C LYS A 381 5.57 -18.30 -2.01
N PHE A 382 5.19 -17.41 -1.11
CA PHE A 382 5.85 -16.13 -0.94
C PHE A 382 7.01 -16.26 0.05
N ILE A 383 8.24 -16.09 -0.43
CA ILE A 383 9.45 -16.17 0.35
C ILE A 383 10.04 -14.76 0.50
N LYS A 384 10.27 -14.32 1.73
CA LYS A 384 10.89 -13.02 1.98
C LYS A 384 12.33 -13.03 1.51
N ASN A 385 12.68 -12.13 0.58
CA ASN A 385 14.06 -11.92 0.19
C ASN A 385 14.79 -11.11 1.28
N LYS A 386 15.96 -11.57 1.69
CA LYS A 386 16.80 -10.84 2.63
C LYS A 386 17.45 -9.68 1.87
N LEU A 387 16.90 -8.48 2.04
CA LEU A 387 17.50 -7.22 1.57
C LEU A 387 18.74 -6.85 2.36
#